data_c8ecb340dbb7c175d7f650d3352e5730
#
_entry.id   c8ecb340dbb7c175d7f650d3352e5730
#
_cell.length_a   1.000
_cell.length_b   1.000
_cell.length_c   1.000
_cell.angle_alpha   90.00
_cell.angle_beta   90.00
_cell.angle_gamma   90.00
#
_symmetry.space_group_name_H-M   'P 1'
#
loop_
_entity.id
_entity.type
_entity.pdbx_description
1 polymer ?
#
loop_
_entity_poly.entity_id
_entity_poly.type
_entity_poly.pdbx_seq_one_letter_code
_entity_poly.pdbx_strand_id
1 'polypeptide(L)'
;MLFYLGTYTQRGGAGVLGCELGAENAMRVIGSVFLKDPTYVIANARRDRLFCVCEAPAEGEEGGSAASFSLGENGAPVLLSRQNAVGRGPCHLCLSPDERFLYLANYVSGSVS
;
A
#
# COMPACT_ATOMS: atom_id res chain seq x y z
N MET A 1 9.59 -3.77 -16.82
CA MET A 1 8.25 -3.99 -16.24
C MET A 1 8.26 -3.43 -14.82
N LEU A 2 7.33 -2.54 -14.51
CA LEU A 2 7.16 -1.98 -13.17
C LEU A 2 6.21 -2.84 -12.34
N PHE A 3 6.53 -3.02 -11.06
CA PHE A 3 5.66 -3.68 -10.09
C PHE A 3 5.91 -3.12 -8.68
N TYR A 4 5.01 -3.41 -7.76
CA TYR A 4 5.03 -2.83 -6.42
C TYR A 4 4.88 -3.91 -5.37
N LEU A 5 5.59 -3.74 -4.26
CA LEU A 5 5.60 -4.68 -3.14
C LEU A 5 5.27 -3.95 -1.85
N GLY A 6 4.36 -4.53 -1.08
CA GLY A 6 4.18 -4.19 0.31
C GLY A 6 5.04 -5.12 1.18
N THR A 7 5.50 -4.63 2.31
CA THR A 7 6.41 -5.39 3.20
C THR A 7 6.00 -5.29 4.66
N TYR A 8 6.35 -6.28 5.47
CA TYR A 8 6.26 -6.21 6.93
C TYR A 8 7.45 -5.44 7.48
N THR A 9 7.26 -4.17 7.82
CA THR A 9 8.32 -3.30 8.33
C THR A 9 8.79 -3.72 9.73
N GLN A 10 7.91 -4.30 10.54
CA GLN A 10 8.27 -4.90 11.83
C GLN A 10 9.23 -6.11 11.69
N ARG A 11 9.35 -6.66 10.50
CA ARG A 11 10.26 -7.78 10.18
C ARG A 11 11.45 -7.34 9.32
N GLY A 12 11.72 -6.04 9.25
CA GLY A 12 12.84 -5.48 8.50
C GLY A 12 12.51 -5.07 7.05
N GLY A 13 11.23 -5.11 6.65
CA GLY A 13 10.81 -4.59 5.35
C GLY A 13 10.94 -3.08 5.25
N ALA A 14 11.09 -2.54 4.04
CA ALA A 14 11.34 -1.12 3.79
C ALA A 14 10.06 -0.29 3.54
N GLY A 15 8.89 -0.88 3.64
CA GLY A 15 7.62 -0.21 3.37
C GLY A 15 7.01 -0.61 2.03
N VAL A 16 6.46 0.33 1.28
CA VAL A 16 6.02 0.14 -0.10
C VAL A 16 7.21 0.37 -1.03
N LEU A 17 7.53 -0.63 -1.83
CA LEU A 17 8.63 -0.57 -2.80
C LEU A 17 8.08 -0.45 -4.22
N GLY A 18 8.61 0.48 -5.00
CA GLY A 18 8.53 0.47 -6.46
C GLY A 18 9.73 -0.28 -7.02
N CYS A 19 9.48 -1.22 -7.90
CA CYS A 19 10.49 -2.09 -8.48
C CYS A 19 10.38 -2.12 -9.99
N GLU A 20 11.53 -2.27 -10.64
CA GLU A 20 11.62 -2.49 -12.08
C GLU A 20 12.30 -3.83 -12.34
N LEU A 21 11.68 -4.64 -13.19
CA LEU A 21 12.28 -5.85 -13.73
C LEU A 21 12.88 -5.51 -15.11
N GLY A 22 14.19 -5.55 -15.17
CA GLY A 22 14.96 -5.31 -16.39
C GLY A 22 15.24 -6.58 -17.19
N ALA A 23 16.18 -6.49 -18.12
CA ALA A 23 16.67 -7.64 -18.88
C ALA A 23 17.30 -8.68 -17.95
N GLU A 24 17.27 -9.96 -18.37
CA GLU A 24 17.84 -11.09 -17.62
C GLU A 24 17.25 -11.27 -16.20
N ASN A 25 15.99 -10.80 -15.99
CA ASN A 25 15.31 -10.85 -14.69
C ASN A 25 16.03 -10.09 -13.56
N ALA A 26 16.88 -9.12 -13.90
CA ALA A 26 17.49 -8.24 -12.91
C ALA A 26 16.43 -7.31 -12.30
N MET A 27 16.22 -7.43 -10.99
CA MET A 27 15.29 -6.59 -10.24
C MET A 27 16.03 -5.39 -9.63
N ARG A 28 15.45 -4.21 -9.78
CA ARG A 28 15.95 -2.96 -9.20
C ARG A 28 14.86 -2.25 -8.43
N VAL A 29 15.15 -1.80 -7.21
CA VAL A 29 14.28 -0.89 -6.45
C VAL A 29 14.48 0.52 -7.00
N ILE A 30 13.39 1.16 -7.43
CA ILE A 30 13.39 2.52 -7.99
C ILE A 30 12.89 3.57 -7.02
N GLY A 31 12.30 3.15 -5.90
CA GLY A 31 11.87 4.02 -4.83
C GLY A 31 11.17 3.25 -3.72
N SER A 32 11.09 3.85 -2.55
CA SER A 32 10.38 3.27 -1.41
C SER A 32 9.71 4.36 -0.57
N VAL A 33 8.60 4.00 0.08
CA VAL A 33 7.93 4.82 1.09
C VAL A 33 7.75 3.99 2.35
N PHE A 34 8.33 4.45 3.46
CA PHE A 34 8.17 3.77 4.73
C PHE A 34 6.79 4.05 5.34
N LEU A 35 6.06 2.99 5.65
CA LEU A 35 4.84 2.97 6.46
C LEU A 35 4.91 1.73 7.36
N LYS A 36 4.14 1.71 8.43
CA LYS A 36 4.10 0.52 9.31
C LYS A 36 3.27 -0.59 8.68
N ASP A 37 3.93 -1.68 8.31
CA ASP A 37 3.35 -2.90 7.73
C ASP A 37 2.37 -2.66 6.58
N PRO A 38 2.80 -2.02 5.46
CA PRO A 38 1.98 -1.87 4.26
C PRO A 38 1.96 -3.19 3.48
N THR A 39 1.09 -4.10 3.86
CA THR A 39 1.20 -5.52 3.48
C THR A 39 0.43 -5.91 2.23
N TYR A 40 -0.54 -5.12 1.81
CA TYR A 40 -1.31 -5.38 0.60
C TYR A 40 -1.42 -4.12 -0.25
N VAL A 41 -1.01 -4.20 -1.52
CA VAL A 41 -0.91 -3.06 -2.45
C VAL A 41 -1.68 -3.36 -3.73
N ILE A 42 -2.46 -2.39 -4.20
CA ILE A 42 -3.12 -2.45 -5.52
C ILE A 42 -2.84 -1.18 -6.32
N ALA A 43 -2.92 -1.28 -7.64
CA ALA A 43 -2.94 -0.13 -8.54
C ALA A 43 -4.37 0.12 -9.05
N ASN A 44 -4.68 1.38 -9.39
CA ASN A 44 -5.90 1.70 -10.12
C ASN A 44 -5.79 1.25 -11.60
N ALA A 45 -6.90 1.34 -12.35
CA ALA A 45 -6.97 0.89 -13.75
C ALA A 45 -5.97 1.64 -14.66
N ARG A 46 -5.75 2.93 -14.41
CA ARG A 46 -4.79 3.76 -15.18
C ARG A 46 -3.34 3.51 -14.79
N ARG A 47 -3.09 2.83 -13.68
CA ARG A 47 -1.76 2.61 -13.10
C ARG A 47 -0.97 3.90 -12.83
N ASP A 48 -1.68 4.95 -12.45
CA ASP A 48 -1.12 6.23 -12.00
C ASP A 48 -1.28 6.46 -10.50
N ARG A 49 -1.97 5.56 -9.82
CA ARG A 49 -2.18 5.57 -8.36
C ARG A 49 -1.98 4.17 -7.78
N LEU A 50 -1.42 4.15 -6.58
CA LEU A 50 -1.38 2.96 -5.74
C LEU A 50 -2.16 3.20 -4.45
N PHE A 51 -2.64 2.12 -3.88
CA PHE A 51 -3.28 2.08 -2.57
C PHE A 51 -2.74 0.91 -1.79
N CYS A 52 -2.58 1.06 -0.48
CA CYS A 52 -2.19 -0.05 0.39
C CYS A 52 -2.97 -0.02 1.69
N VAL A 53 -3.08 -1.18 2.34
CA VAL A 53 -3.42 -1.28 3.76
C VAL A 53 -2.15 -1.32 4.58
N CYS A 54 -2.16 -0.67 5.74
CA CYS A 54 -1.15 -0.76 6.77
C CYS A 54 -1.76 -1.50 7.96
N GLU A 55 -1.33 -2.73 8.20
CA GLU A 55 -1.90 -3.59 9.25
C GLU A 55 -1.60 -3.06 10.64
N ALA A 56 -0.37 -2.59 10.86
CA ALA A 56 0.03 -2.04 12.14
C ALA A 56 -0.48 -0.61 12.33
N PRO A 57 -0.94 -0.28 13.55
CA PRO A 57 -1.35 1.08 13.86
C PRO A 57 -0.17 2.06 13.79
N ALA A 58 -0.45 3.29 13.38
CA ALA A 58 0.49 4.38 13.53
C ALA A 58 0.62 4.76 15.01
N GLU A 59 1.62 5.57 15.34
CA GLU A 59 1.82 6.02 16.71
C GLU A 59 0.59 6.77 17.23
N GLY A 60 0.09 6.35 18.38
CA GLY A 60 -1.11 6.94 19.01
C GLY A 60 -2.44 6.49 18.40
N GLU A 61 -2.45 5.55 17.44
CA GLU A 61 -3.67 4.99 16.84
C GLU A 61 -3.91 3.55 17.32
N GLU A 62 -5.18 3.14 17.40
CA GLU A 62 -5.55 1.77 17.75
C GLU A 62 -5.80 0.87 16.55
N GLY A 63 -6.17 1.44 15.41
CA GLY A 63 -6.49 0.74 14.19
C GLY A 63 -5.39 0.81 13.14
N GLY A 64 -5.50 -0.02 12.12
CA GLY A 64 -4.67 0.09 10.93
C GLY A 64 -5.06 1.30 10.07
N SER A 65 -4.49 1.39 8.88
CA SER A 65 -4.78 2.50 7.97
C SER A 65 -4.79 2.05 6.51
N ALA A 66 -5.30 2.93 5.64
CA ALA A 66 -5.08 2.88 4.20
C ALA A 66 -4.22 4.07 3.78
N ALA A 67 -3.40 3.88 2.77
CA ALA A 67 -2.62 4.94 2.18
C ALA A 67 -2.75 4.96 0.66
N SER A 68 -2.62 6.15 0.09
CA SER A 68 -2.63 6.37 -1.36
C SER A 68 -1.34 7.03 -1.83
N PHE A 69 -0.94 6.71 -3.06
CA PHE A 69 0.30 7.21 -3.66
C PHE A 69 0.06 7.67 -5.09
N SER A 70 0.75 8.70 -5.51
CA SER A 70 1.02 8.95 -6.91
C SER A 70 2.28 8.20 -7.35
N LEU A 71 2.43 8.03 -8.66
CA LEU A 71 3.64 7.49 -9.24
C LEU A 71 4.41 8.62 -9.93
N GLY A 72 5.68 8.76 -9.58
CA GLY A 72 6.60 9.68 -10.26
C GLY A 72 6.84 9.27 -11.71
N GLU A 73 7.56 10.09 -12.46
CA GLU A 73 7.85 9.83 -13.88
C GLU A 73 8.56 8.49 -14.11
N ASN A 74 9.42 8.08 -13.17
CA ASN A 74 10.10 6.78 -13.19
C ASN A 74 9.27 5.63 -12.58
N GLY A 75 8.03 5.90 -12.13
CA GLY A 75 7.18 4.94 -11.45
C GLY A 75 7.44 4.79 -9.95
N ALA A 76 8.32 5.58 -9.35
CA ALA A 76 8.55 5.55 -7.90
C ALA A 76 7.30 5.99 -7.13
N PRO A 77 6.91 5.29 -6.04
CA PRO A 77 5.76 5.69 -5.25
C PRO A 77 6.04 6.96 -4.45
N VAL A 78 5.06 7.87 -4.42
CA VAL A 78 5.08 9.11 -3.63
C VAL A 78 3.81 9.18 -2.81
N LEU A 79 3.93 9.20 -1.48
CA LEU A 79 2.78 9.23 -0.58
C LEU A 79 1.93 10.47 -0.79
N LEU A 80 0.62 10.29 -0.99
CA LEU A 80 -0.36 11.37 -1.09
C LEU A 80 -1.12 11.57 0.22
N SER A 81 -1.66 10.48 0.77
CA SER A 81 -2.44 10.54 2.00
C SER A 81 -2.44 9.20 2.73
N ARG A 82 -2.70 9.26 4.02
CA ARG A 82 -2.97 8.11 4.89
C ARG A 82 -4.21 8.42 5.72
N GLN A 83 -5.12 7.47 5.82
CA GLN A 83 -6.36 7.56 6.58
C GLN A 83 -6.47 6.38 7.53
N ASN A 84 -6.97 6.61 8.74
CA ASN A 84 -7.26 5.54 9.68
C ASN A 84 -8.37 4.63 9.11
N ALA A 85 -8.18 3.31 9.20
CA ALA A 85 -9.13 2.32 8.71
C ALA A 85 -10.38 2.18 9.60
N VAL A 86 -10.39 2.80 10.78
CA VAL A 86 -11.44 2.65 11.80
C VAL A 86 -11.67 1.19 12.22
N GLY A 87 -10.77 0.29 11.80
CA GLY A 87 -10.78 -1.13 12.11
C GLY A 87 -9.37 -1.63 12.39
N ARG A 88 -9.26 -2.81 12.94
CA ARG A 88 -7.97 -3.41 13.31
C ARG A 88 -7.58 -4.51 12.33
N GLY A 89 -6.29 -4.52 11.97
CA GLY A 89 -5.70 -5.49 11.07
C GLY A 89 -6.31 -5.48 9.67
N PRO A 90 -6.35 -4.32 8.96
CA PRO A 90 -6.75 -4.32 7.57
C PRO A 90 -5.74 -5.15 6.75
N CYS A 91 -6.24 -6.17 6.06
CA CYS A 91 -5.39 -7.14 5.35
C CYS A 91 -5.69 -7.25 3.86
N HIS A 92 -6.77 -6.63 3.41
CA HIS A 92 -7.16 -6.63 2.00
C HIS A 92 -7.90 -5.33 1.67
N LEU A 93 -7.79 -4.89 0.42
CA LEU A 93 -8.55 -3.75 -0.07
C LEU A 93 -8.94 -3.94 -1.55
N CYS A 94 -9.99 -3.25 -1.97
CA CYS A 94 -10.35 -3.13 -3.38
C CYS A 94 -10.98 -1.78 -3.68
N LEU A 95 -10.85 -1.33 -4.92
CA LEU A 95 -11.53 -0.14 -5.42
C LEU A 95 -12.94 -0.50 -5.92
N SER A 96 -13.89 0.45 -5.79
CA SER A 96 -15.14 0.38 -6.54
C SER A 96 -14.87 0.45 -8.04
N PRO A 97 -15.79 -0.05 -8.90
CA PRO A 97 -15.60 0.00 -10.37
C PRO A 97 -15.40 1.41 -10.93
N ASP A 98 -15.95 2.43 -10.29
CA ASP A 98 -15.79 3.84 -10.65
C ASP A 98 -14.61 4.53 -9.94
N GLU A 99 -13.85 3.77 -9.14
CA GLU A 99 -12.67 4.22 -8.38
C GLU A 99 -12.94 5.37 -7.38
N ARG A 100 -14.21 5.56 -6.98
CA ARG A 100 -14.59 6.60 -6.02
C ARG A 100 -14.48 6.16 -4.57
N PHE A 101 -14.50 4.86 -4.32
CA PHE A 101 -14.45 4.26 -2.99
C PHE A 101 -13.35 3.22 -2.91
N LEU A 102 -12.72 3.16 -1.75
CA LEU A 102 -11.76 2.13 -1.37
C LEU A 102 -12.37 1.35 -0.20
N TYR A 103 -12.54 0.04 -0.38
CA TYR A 103 -13.08 -0.84 0.64
C TYR A 103 -11.96 -1.63 1.30
N LEU A 104 -11.99 -1.72 2.62
CA LEU A 104 -11.01 -2.45 3.42
C LEU A 104 -11.68 -3.57 4.19
N ALA A 105 -11.05 -4.75 4.21
CA ALA A 105 -11.41 -5.83 5.12
C ALA A 105 -10.48 -5.80 6.34
N ASN A 106 -11.05 -5.60 7.52
CA ASN A 106 -10.33 -5.52 8.79
C ASN A 106 -10.44 -6.87 9.51
N TYR A 107 -9.42 -7.71 9.37
CA TYR A 107 -9.42 -9.09 9.85
C TYR A 107 -9.59 -9.20 11.37
N VAL A 108 -8.82 -8.42 12.12
CA VAL A 108 -8.79 -8.51 13.59
C VAL A 108 -10.10 -8.03 14.22
N SER A 109 -10.71 -6.97 13.70
CA SER A 109 -11.99 -6.47 14.19
C SER A 109 -13.21 -7.11 13.53
N GLY A 110 -13.04 -7.93 12.46
CA GLY A 110 -14.15 -8.55 11.74
C GLY A 110 -15.08 -7.52 11.10
N SER A 111 -14.56 -6.41 10.61
CA SER A 111 -15.32 -5.29 10.06
C SER A 111 -14.87 -4.92 8.66
N VAL A 112 -15.68 -4.13 7.98
CA VAL A 112 -15.38 -3.51 6.69
C VAL A 112 -15.42 -1.99 6.84
N SER A 113 -14.53 -1.28 6.21
CA SER A 113 -14.51 0.18 6.16
C SER A 113 -14.18 0.69 4.75
#